data_be36952e856093e74002fa03f0a9ce66
#
_entry.id   be36952e856093e74002fa03f0a9ce66
#
_cell.length_a   1.000
_cell.length_b   1.000
_cell.length_c   1.000
_cell.angle_alpha   90.00
_cell.angle_beta   90.00
_cell.angle_gamma   90.00
#
_symmetry.space_group_name_H-M   'P 1'
#
loop_
_entity.id
_entity.type
_entity.pdbx_description
1 polymer ?
#
loop_
_entity_poly.entity_id
_entity_poly.type
_entity_poly.pdbx_seq_one_letter_code
_entity_poly.pdbx_strand_id
1 'polypeptide(L)'
;MSPRPPTLRENRRYILARIEPAGTAPDPKDLYYAVSEAVTSLWGDAMAATIVPAVIAIEEGYAIIRCRRGSEKELATALSTVTSCRDSRLALRILAASGTIESLRERIRSSARPDPDGTGPGCVTFGNKEWTVRYCHGQKLDVIEKGFKNTNRLFLTRNDLELP
;
A
#
# COMPACT_ATOMS: atom_id res chain seq x y z
N MET A 1 7.27 -19.65 31.75
CA MET A 1 8.17 -18.53 31.34
C MET A 1 7.61 -17.24 31.91
N SER A 2 8.36 -16.54 32.76
CA SER A 2 7.94 -15.24 33.29
C SER A 2 7.90 -14.22 32.16
N PRO A 3 6.86 -13.38 32.09
CA PRO A 3 6.82 -12.31 31.09
C PRO A 3 7.97 -11.34 31.33
N ARG A 4 8.71 -10.99 30.28
CA ARG A 4 9.80 -10.01 30.37
C ARG A 4 9.27 -8.67 30.92
N PRO A 5 9.98 -8.03 31.84
CA PRO A 5 9.61 -6.72 32.34
C PRO A 5 9.38 -5.73 31.18
N PRO A 6 8.48 -4.76 31.32
CA PRO A 6 8.18 -3.78 30.26
C PRO A 6 9.41 -3.04 29.71
N THR A 7 10.39 -2.78 30.58
CA THR A 7 11.66 -2.12 30.25
C THR A 7 12.59 -2.95 29.35
N LEU A 8 12.41 -4.27 29.31
CA LEU A 8 13.20 -5.19 28.48
C LEU A 8 12.49 -5.62 27.21
N ARG A 9 11.28 -5.09 26.95
CA ARG A 9 10.57 -5.35 25.69
C ARG A 9 11.15 -4.48 24.59
N GLU A 10 11.44 -5.09 23.45
CA GLU A 10 11.84 -4.35 22.27
C GLU A 10 10.71 -3.38 21.87
N ASN A 11 11.08 -2.11 21.75
CA ASN A 11 10.16 -1.09 21.26
C ASN A 11 9.94 -1.30 19.76
N ARG A 12 8.70 -1.53 19.40
CA ARG A 12 8.27 -1.78 18.02
C ARG A 12 7.47 -0.60 17.49
N ARG A 13 7.52 -0.41 16.18
CA ARG A 13 6.70 0.54 15.44
C ARG A 13 6.01 -0.18 14.30
N TYR A 14 4.92 0.39 13.88
CA TYR A 14 4.07 -0.15 12.82
C TYR A 14 3.83 0.93 11.79
N ILE A 15 3.97 0.57 10.53
CA ILE A 15 3.68 1.44 9.39
C ILE A 15 2.41 0.92 8.72
N LEU A 16 1.48 1.82 8.45
CA LEU A 16 0.30 1.58 7.64
C LEU A 16 0.60 2.00 6.21
N ALA A 17 0.52 1.07 5.29
CA ALA A 17 0.67 1.32 3.87
C ALA A 17 -0.59 0.88 3.12
N ARG A 18 -1.09 1.72 2.22
CA ARG A 18 -2.16 1.34 1.30
C ARG A 18 -1.56 0.61 0.12
N ILE A 19 -2.18 -0.52 -0.24
CA ILE A 19 -1.78 -1.31 -1.40
C ILE A 19 -2.48 -0.75 -2.63
N GLU A 20 -1.71 -0.34 -3.62
CA GLU A 20 -2.19 0.10 -4.91
C GLU A 20 -1.77 -0.89 -6.01
N PRO A 21 -2.64 -1.15 -6.97
CA PRO A 21 -3.97 -0.60 -7.16
C PRO A 21 -5.01 -1.26 -6.26
N ALA A 22 -6.16 -0.56 -6.10
CA ALA A 22 -7.28 -1.09 -5.33
C ALA A 22 -7.70 -2.49 -5.79
N GLY A 23 -8.02 -3.37 -4.81
CA GLY A 23 -8.39 -4.76 -5.10
C GLY A 23 -7.19 -5.72 -5.25
N THR A 24 -5.96 -5.22 -5.15
CA THR A 24 -4.78 -6.08 -5.05
C THR A 24 -4.65 -6.59 -3.62
N ALA A 25 -4.64 -7.91 -3.46
CA ALA A 25 -4.46 -8.58 -2.17
C ALA A 25 -3.31 -9.58 -2.29
N PRO A 26 -2.06 -9.15 -2.08
CA PRO A 26 -0.91 -10.04 -2.11
C PRO A 26 -0.96 -11.00 -0.92
N ASP A 27 -0.37 -12.18 -1.08
CA ASP A 27 -0.14 -13.06 0.05
C ASP A 27 0.80 -12.40 1.07
N PRO A 28 0.53 -12.45 2.38
CA PRO A 28 1.38 -11.83 3.40
C PRO A 28 2.84 -12.28 3.38
N LYS A 29 3.09 -13.55 3.06
CA LYS A 29 4.43 -14.11 2.96
C LYS A 29 5.18 -13.56 1.75
N ASP A 30 4.49 -13.43 0.63
CA ASP A 30 5.08 -12.88 -0.60
C ASP A 30 5.38 -11.40 -0.44
N LEU A 31 4.48 -10.65 0.20
CA LEU A 31 4.74 -9.26 0.53
C LEU A 31 5.92 -9.12 1.50
N TYR A 32 6.04 -10.02 2.48
CA TYR A 32 7.20 -10.04 3.38
C TYR A 32 8.52 -10.21 2.60
N TYR A 33 8.58 -11.11 1.63
CA TYR A 33 9.79 -11.29 0.82
C TYR A 33 10.10 -10.05 -0.02
N ALA A 34 9.09 -9.45 -0.66
CA ALA A 34 9.28 -8.22 -1.43
C ALA A 34 9.78 -7.05 -0.56
N VAL A 35 9.24 -6.91 0.64
CA VAL A 35 9.69 -5.90 1.61
C VAL A 35 11.11 -6.20 2.09
N SER A 36 11.42 -7.43 2.41
CA SER A 36 12.76 -7.84 2.88
C SER A 36 13.81 -7.60 1.80
N GLU A 37 13.51 -7.95 0.56
CA GLU A 37 14.37 -7.68 -0.59
C GLU A 37 14.60 -6.19 -0.79
N ALA A 38 13.55 -5.37 -0.73
CA ALA A 38 13.67 -3.93 -0.85
C ALA A 38 14.53 -3.32 0.26
N VAL A 39 14.37 -3.77 1.50
CA VAL A 39 15.20 -3.33 2.64
C VAL A 39 16.65 -3.72 2.44
N THR A 40 16.92 -4.97 2.08
CA THR A 40 18.29 -5.47 1.85
C THR A 40 18.95 -4.79 0.67
N SER A 41 18.21 -4.56 -0.41
CA SER A 41 18.71 -3.89 -1.62
C SER A 41 19.14 -2.45 -1.35
N LEU A 42 18.40 -1.72 -0.51
CA LEU A 42 18.71 -0.32 -0.20
C LEU A 42 19.73 -0.17 0.92
N TRP A 43 19.67 -1.00 1.94
CA TRP A 43 20.37 -0.77 3.20
C TRP A 43 21.37 -1.87 3.57
N GLY A 44 21.37 -3.00 2.85
CA GLY A 44 22.19 -4.15 3.13
C GLY A 44 21.72 -5.00 4.32
N ASP A 45 22.32 -6.17 4.48
CA ASP A 45 21.91 -7.18 5.48
C ASP A 45 22.04 -6.68 6.93
N ALA A 46 23.09 -5.93 7.23
CA ALA A 46 23.31 -5.39 8.58
C ALA A 46 22.17 -4.46 9.02
N MET A 47 21.72 -3.60 8.12
CA MET A 47 20.62 -2.70 8.39
C MET A 47 19.28 -3.45 8.40
N ALA A 48 19.09 -4.43 7.51
CA ALA A 48 17.90 -5.30 7.51
C ALA A 48 17.75 -6.02 8.86
N ALA A 49 18.84 -6.53 9.42
CA ALA A 49 18.88 -7.14 10.76
C ALA A 49 18.57 -6.12 11.88
N THR A 50 18.81 -4.84 11.67
CA THR A 50 18.48 -3.77 12.61
C THR A 50 17.01 -3.36 12.50
N ILE A 51 16.48 -3.21 11.29
CA ILE A 51 15.09 -2.82 11.01
C ILE A 51 14.11 -3.91 11.46
N VAL A 52 14.44 -5.18 11.22
CA VAL A 52 13.61 -6.36 11.51
C VAL A 52 12.19 -6.20 10.95
N PRO A 53 12.06 -6.05 9.63
CA PRO A 53 10.74 -5.85 9.02
C PRO A 53 9.88 -7.10 9.17
N ALA A 54 8.57 -6.92 9.37
CA ALA A 54 7.60 -8.03 9.37
C ALA A 54 6.23 -7.54 8.91
N VAL A 55 5.60 -8.26 8.00
CA VAL A 55 4.20 -8.04 7.62
C VAL A 55 3.33 -8.65 8.71
N ILE A 56 2.51 -7.83 9.36
CA ILE A 56 1.66 -8.23 10.48
C ILE A 56 0.26 -8.60 10.00
N ALA A 57 -0.31 -7.80 9.11
CA ALA A 57 -1.64 -8.01 8.56
C ALA A 57 -1.77 -7.34 7.19
N ILE A 58 -2.66 -7.90 6.38
CA ILE A 58 -3.19 -7.27 5.17
C ILE A 58 -4.71 -7.26 5.34
N GLU A 59 -5.28 -6.07 5.48
CA GLU A 59 -6.68 -5.85 5.80
C GLU A 59 -7.25 -4.75 4.90
N GLU A 60 -8.37 -4.99 4.22
CA GLU A 60 -9.11 -3.98 3.43
C GLU A 60 -8.26 -3.19 2.40
N GLY A 61 -7.24 -3.83 1.82
CA GLY A 61 -6.32 -3.18 0.88
C GLY A 61 -5.22 -2.36 1.54
N TYR A 62 -5.01 -2.55 2.84
CA TYR A 62 -3.91 -1.96 3.59
C TYR A 62 -2.99 -3.05 4.13
N ALA A 63 -1.70 -2.74 4.21
CA ALA A 63 -0.70 -3.57 4.87
C ALA A 63 -0.23 -2.87 6.16
N ILE A 64 -0.15 -3.62 7.24
CA ILE A 64 0.47 -3.21 8.50
C ILE A 64 1.82 -3.89 8.60
N ILE A 65 2.89 -3.11 8.59
CA ILE A 65 4.26 -3.61 8.58
C ILE A 65 4.98 -3.10 9.82
N ARG A 66 5.61 -4.01 10.54
CA ARG A 66 6.34 -3.74 11.78
C ARG A 66 7.80 -3.50 11.50
N CYS A 67 8.42 -2.61 12.28
CA CYS A 67 9.87 -2.47 12.40
C CYS A 67 10.30 -2.24 13.85
N ARG A 68 11.61 -2.20 14.09
CA ARG A 68 12.18 -1.69 15.35
C ARG A 68 11.94 -0.18 15.42
N ARG A 69 11.66 0.32 16.62
CA ARG A 69 11.55 1.78 16.87
C ARG A 69 12.84 2.50 16.48
N GLY A 70 12.71 3.59 15.75
CA GLY A 70 13.82 4.39 15.24
C GLY A 70 14.21 4.05 13.79
N SER A 71 13.65 2.95 13.22
CA SER A 71 13.89 2.54 11.82
C SER A 71 12.69 2.81 10.91
N GLU A 72 11.77 3.68 11.31
CA GLU A 72 10.54 3.94 10.57
C GLU A 72 10.82 4.60 9.23
N LYS A 73 11.79 5.50 9.17
CA LYS A 73 12.16 6.23 7.95
C LYS A 73 12.79 5.30 6.91
N GLU A 74 13.73 4.48 7.35
CA GLU A 74 14.43 3.50 6.51
C GLU A 74 13.43 2.49 5.94
N LEU A 75 12.55 1.95 6.79
CA LEU A 75 11.53 1.04 6.32
C LEU A 75 10.54 1.73 5.36
N ALA A 76 10.07 2.94 5.67
CA ALA A 76 9.16 3.68 4.79
C ALA A 76 9.77 3.93 3.40
N THR A 77 11.07 4.29 3.36
CA THR A 77 11.80 4.45 2.10
C THR A 77 11.84 3.14 1.32
N ALA A 78 12.19 2.03 1.97
CA ALA A 78 12.22 0.72 1.33
C ALA A 78 10.83 0.30 0.81
N LEU A 79 9.77 0.50 1.59
CA LEU A 79 8.40 0.20 1.16
C LEU A 79 8.01 0.98 -0.11
N SER A 80 8.47 2.22 -0.25
CA SER A 80 8.19 3.05 -1.42
C SER A 80 8.87 2.56 -2.70
N THR A 81 9.87 1.69 -2.59
CA THR A 81 10.56 1.08 -3.75
C THR A 81 9.98 -0.26 -4.18
N VAL A 82 9.05 -0.81 -3.41
CA VAL A 82 8.37 -2.06 -3.78
C VAL A 82 7.42 -1.79 -4.94
N THR A 83 7.71 -2.36 -6.11
CA THR A 83 6.92 -2.17 -7.34
C THR A 83 6.20 -3.42 -7.79
N SER A 84 6.53 -4.55 -7.21
CA SER A 84 5.91 -5.85 -7.52
C SER A 84 5.96 -6.80 -6.33
N CYS A 85 5.02 -7.73 -6.30
CA CYS A 85 4.99 -8.85 -5.38
C CYS A 85 4.66 -10.08 -6.22
N ARG A 86 5.63 -10.98 -6.43
CA ARG A 86 5.58 -12.03 -7.45
C ARG A 86 5.17 -11.48 -8.82
N ASP A 87 4.09 -12.04 -9.39
CA ASP A 87 3.60 -11.72 -10.74
C ASP A 87 2.69 -10.48 -10.76
N SER A 88 2.40 -9.89 -9.61
CA SER A 88 1.51 -8.74 -9.48
C SER A 88 2.28 -7.44 -9.28
N ARG A 89 2.05 -6.46 -10.16
CA ARG A 89 2.52 -5.10 -9.92
C ARG A 89 1.71 -4.46 -8.80
N LEU A 90 2.39 -3.87 -7.86
CA LEU A 90 1.77 -3.09 -6.78
C LEU A 90 2.69 -1.97 -6.33
N ALA A 91 2.12 -1.03 -5.61
CA ALA A 91 2.86 -0.01 -4.89
C ALA A 91 2.34 0.11 -3.46
N LEU A 92 3.21 0.43 -2.53
CA LEU A 92 2.88 0.62 -1.13
C LEU A 92 2.91 2.11 -0.82
N ARG A 93 1.74 2.71 -0.59
CA ARG A 93 1.62 4.12 -0.25
C ARG A 93 1.55 4.28 1.27
N ILE A 94 2.60 4.85 1.85
CA ILE A 94 2.69 5.07 3.28
C ILE A 94 1.65 6.11 3.72
N LEU A 95 0.87 5.77 4.73
CA LEU A 95 -0.17 6.65 5.26
C LEU A 95 0.12 7.13 6.68
N ALA A 96 0.65 6.26 7.52
CA ALA A 96 0.91 6.57 8.92
C ALA A 96 1.94 5.63 9.54
N ALA A 97 2.53 6.07 10.65
CA ALA A 97 3.30 5.24 11.55
C ALA A 97 2.76 5.38 12.97
N SER A 98 2.72 4.27 13.72
CA SER A 98 2.22 4.25 15.10
C SER A 98 3.00 3.28 15.99
N GLY A 99 2.88 3.48 17.30
CA GLY A 99 3.38 2.53 18.31
C GLY A 99 2.43 1.35 18.56
N THR A 100 1.19 1.41 18.07
CA THR A 100 0.17 0.37 18.28
C THR A 100 -0.54 0.01 16.98
N ILE A 101 -0.90 -1.25 16.84
CA ILE A 101 -1.69 -1.75 15.71
C ILE A 101 -3.11 -1.18 15.77
N GLU A 102 -3.67 -1.05 16.98
CA GLU A 102 -5.04 -0.60 17.15
C GLU A 102 -5.28 0.81 16.60
N SER A 103 -4.33 1.72 16.82
CA SER A 103 -4.45 3.08 16.26
C SER A 103 -4.38 3.09 14.73
N LEU A 104 -3.69 2.13 14.12
CA LEU A 104 -3.67 1.98 12.66
C LEU A 104 -4.97 1.37 12.14
N ARG A 105 -5.54 0.40 12.84
CA ARG A 105 -6.85 -0.17 12.50
C ARG A 105 -7.96 0.85 12.62
N GLU A 106 -7.94 1.70 13.66
CA GLU A 106 -8.87 2.82 13.76
C GLU A 106 -8.76 3.76 12.57
N ARG A 107 -7.54 4.00 12.11
CA ARG A 107 -7.30 4.80 10.91
C ARG A 107 -7.80 4.14 9.64
N ILE A 108 -7.70 2.81 9.51
CA ILE A 108 -8.31 2.06 8.40
C ILE A 108 -9.83 2.25 8.45
N ARG A 109 -10.47 2.04 9.59
CA ARG A 109 -11.92 2.22 9.77
C ARG A 109 -12.40 3.65 9.44
N SER A 110 -11.64 4.66 9.85
CA SER A 110 -11.97 6.08 9.57
C SER A 110 -11.59 6.52 8.15
N SER A 111 -10.67 5.80 7.52
CA SER A 111 -10.24 6.02 6.13
C SER A 111 -10.93 5.04 5.19
N ALA A 112 -12.07 4.46 5.62
CA ALA A 112 -12.86 3.60 4.75
C ALA A 112 -12.91 4.28 3.38
N ARG A 113 -12.38 3.59 2.35
CA ARG A 113 -12.50 4.08 0.99
C ARG A 113 -13.97 4.43 0.81
N PRO A 114 -14.33 5.67 0.49
CA PRO A 114 -15.68 5.89 0.02
C PRO A 114 -15.87 4.86 -1.09
N ASP A 115 -16.93 4.07 -1.00
CA ASP A 115 -17.37 3.24 -2.12
C ASP A 115 -17.23 4.10 -3.36
N PRO A 116 -16.73 3.56 -4.47
CA PRO A 116 -16.63 4.34 -5.69
C PRO A 116 -17.96 5.06 -5.82
N ASP A 117 -17.91 6.39 -5.75
CA ASP A 117 -19.13 7.20 -5.88
C ASP A 117 -19.85 6.66 -7.09
N GLY A 118 -20.98 5.96 -6.87
CA GLY A 118 -21.75 5.33 -7.94
C GLY A 118 -22.29 6.34 -8.98
N THR A 119 -21.86 7.57 -8.88
CA THR A 119 -22.08 8.72 -9.76
C THR A 119 -20.92 9.00 -10.73
N GLY A 120 -19.81 8.23 -10.69
CA GLY A 120 -18.80 8.33 -11.74
C GLY A 120 -19.29 7.69 -13.05
N PRO A 121 -18.97 8.25 -14.22
CA PRO A 121 -19.26 7.57 -15.48
C PRO A 121 -18.62 6.18 -15.46
N GLY A 122 -19.41 5.12 -15.67
CA GLY A 122 -18.91 3.73 -15.65
C GLY A 122 -17.81 3.47 -16.67
N CYS A 123 -17.77 4.26 -17.75
CA CYS A 123 -16.73 4.28 -18.77
C CYS A 123 -16.40 5.72 -19.15
N VAL A 124 -15.12 5.96 -19.42
CA VAL A 124 -14.61 7.23 -19.95
C VAL A 124 -13.76 6.97 -21.19
N THR A 125 -13.72 7.94 -22.09
CA THR A 125 -12.85 7.90 -23.29
C THR A 125 -11.67 8.83 -23.06
N PHE A 126 -10.46 8.30 -23.22
CA PHE A 126 -9.23 9.07 -23.14
C PHE A 126 -8.20 8.51 -24.11
N GLY A 127 -7.54 9.38 -24.90
CA GLY A 127 -6.55 8.99 -25.88
C GLY A 127 -7.08 8.01 -26.94
N ASN A 128 -8.31 8.21 -27.44
CA ASN A 128 -9.01 7.33 -28.41
C ASN A 128 -9.27 5.90 -27.93
N LYS A 129 -9.25 5.66 -26.62
CA LYS A 129 -9.54 4.36 -26.00
C LYS A 129 -10.64 4.49 -24.96
N GLU A 130 -11.39 3.41 -24.77
CA GLU A 130 -12.39 3.30 -23.71
C GLU A 130 -11.75 2.73 -22.44
N TRP A 131 -12.07 3.37 -21.33
CA TRP A 131 -11.58 3.02 -20.00
C TRP A 131 -12.75 2.80 -19.05
N THR A 132 -12.67 1.76 -18.25
CA THR A 132 -13.63 1.52 -17.16
C THR A 132 -13.13 2.22 -15.89
N VAL A 133 -13.96 3.06 -15.29
CA VAL A 133 -13.66 3.71 -14.00
C VAL A 133 -13.76 2.69 -12.89
N ARG A 134 -12.66 2.51 -12.16
CA ARG A 134 -12.58 1.63 -10.99
C ARG A 134 -12.72 2.38 -9.68
N TYR A 135 -12.30 3.62 -9.67
CA TYR A 135 -12.34 4.46 -8.48
C TYR A 135 -12.46 5.92 -8.91
N CYS A 136 -13.34 6.65 -8.24
CA CYS A 136 -13.52 8.08 -8.42
C CYS A 136 -13.63 8.73 -7.04
N HIS A 137 -12.78 9.73 -6.77
CA HIS A 137 -12.86 10.51 -5.54
C HIS A 137 -12.39 11.94 -5.81
N GLY A 138 -13.31 12.89 -5.69
CA GLY A 138 -13.05 14.28 -6.02
C GLY A 138 -12.57 14.43 -7.49
N GLN A 139 -11.35 14.92 -7.66
CA GLN A 139 -10.73 15.09 -8.99
C GLN A 139 -10.00 13.85 -9.51
N LYS A 140 -9.85 12.81 -8.70
CA LYS A 140 -9.02 11.63 -9.04
C LYS A 140 -9.86 10.52 -9.63
N LEU A 141 -9.40 9.96 -10.74
CA LEU A 141 -10.01 8.85 -11.46
C LEU A 141 -8.98 7.74 -11.69
N ASP A 142 -9.24 6.56 -11.17
CA ASP A 142 -8.47 5.35 -11.49
C ASP A 142 -9.22 4.58 -12.56
N VAL A 143 -8.62 4.43 -13.73
CA VAL A 143 -9.25 3.79 -14.88
C VAL A 143 -8.46 2.61 -15.39
N ILE A 144 -9.16 1.63 -15.95
CA ILE A 144 -8.59 0.42 -16.56
C ILE A 144 -9.03 0.34 -18.02
N GLU A 145 -8.10 0.06 -18.92
CA GLU A 145 -8.38 -0.12 -20.35
C GLU A 145 -9.39 -1.25 -20.56
N LYS A 146 -10.46 -0.97 -21.31
CA LYS A 146 -11.53 -1.92 -21.58
C LYS A 146 -11.07 -2.95 -22.62
N GLY A 147 -11.24 -4.23 -22.32
CA GLY A 147 -11.06 -5.31 -23.30
C GLY A 147 -9.74 -6.07 -23.27
N PHE A 148 -8.81 -5.77 -22.36
CA PHE A 148 -7.51 -6.47 -22.28
C PHE A 148 -7.35 -7.29 -20.99
N LYS A 149 -6.78 -8.51 -21.10
CA LYS A 149 -6.48 -9.37 -19.94
C LYS A 149 -5.39 -8.80 -19.03
N ASN A 150 -4.40 -8.09 -19.58
CA ASN A 150 -3.37 -7.37 -18.85
C ASN A 150 -3.68 -5.87 -18.96
N THR A 151 -4.45 -5.41 -18.06
CA THR A 151 -5.06 -4.11 -18.06
C THR A 151 -4.05 -3.00 -17.84
N ASN A 152 -3.82 -2.19 -18.84
CA ASN A 152 -3.20 -0.90 -18.64
C ASN A 152 -4.07 -0.10 -17.67
N ARG A 153 -3.44 0.52 -16.70
CA ARG A 153 -4.10 1.37 -15.70
C ARG A 153 -3.59 2.79 -15.86
N LEU A 154 -4.49 3.73 -15.82
CA LEU A 154 -4.16 5.15 -15.78
C LEU A 154 -4.79 5.80 -14.56
N PHE A 155 -4.08 6.77 -14.03
CA PHE A 155 -4.56 7.68 -13.00
C PHE A 155 -4.82 9.02 -13.68
N LEU A 156 -6.09 9.36 -13.83
CA LEU A 156 -6.53 10.57 -14.49
C LEU A 156 -7.12 11.54 -13.47
N THR A 157 -7.20 12.79 -13.84
CA THR A 157 -8.02 13.78 -13.15
C THR A 157 -9.28 14.06 -13.98
N ARG A 158 -10.32 14.62 -13.37
CA ARG A 158 -11.52 15.03 -14.12
C ARG A 158 -11.18 16.04 -15.21
N ASN A 159 -10.19 16.90 -14.97
CA ASN A 159 -9.73 17.86 -15.95
C ASN A 159 -9.14 17.22 -17.21
N ASP A 160 -8.55 16.02 -17.10
CA ASP A 160 -8.01 15.29 -18.25
C ASP A 160 -9.13 14.77 -19.18
N LEU A 161 -10.36 14.67 -18.67
CA LEU A 161 -11.52 14.18 -19.43
C LEU A 161 -12.35 15.32 -20.05
N GLU A 162 -12.18 16.53 -19.60
CA GLU A 162 -12.94 17.72 -20.04
C GLU A 162 -12.27 18.47 -21.19
N LEU A 163 -11.16 17.95 -21.71
CA LEU A 163 -10.54 18.51 -22.90
C LEU A 163 -11.29 18.07 -24.15
N PRO A 164 -11.75 19.02 -24.97
CA PRO A 164 -12.51 18.74 -26.18
C PRO A 164 -11.71 17.99 -27.22
#